data_21b77bace2b9d77849e309cc54efb9d6
#
_entry.id   21b77bace2b9d77849e309cc54efb9d6
#
_cell.length_a   1.000
_cell.length_b   1.000
_cell.length_c   1.000
_cell.angle_alpha   90.00
_cell.angle_beta   90.00
_cell.angle_gamma   90.00
#
_symmetry.space_group_name_H-M   'P 1'
#
loop_
_entity.id
_entity.type
_entity.pdbx_description
1 polymer ?
#
loop_
_entity_poly.entity_id
_entity_poly.type
_entity_poly.pdbx_seq_one_letter_code
_entity_poly.pdbx_strand_id
1 'polypeptide(L)'
;EINNLREKYKKSEGSLSEKENILNEIDSIKESQKEIIEKCLNGLLPEAFAVVKETARRFTENESLEVTATDFDREIASKKDNVEIDGSRAIWYNEWVAAGVDIKWNMIHYDVQLIGGIVLHQGKISEMATGEGKTLVATLPAYLNALSKRGVHIAVSYTHLTLPTTRY
;
A
#
# COMPACT_ATOMS: atom_id res chain seq x y z
N GLU A 1 24.97 -6.27 2.93
CA GLU A 1 25.99 -5.57 2.14
C GLU A 1 26.00 -4.08 2.46
N ILE A 2 24.93 -3.32 2.24
CA ILE A 2 24.85 -1.87 2.54
C ILE A 2 25.20 -1.55 3.99
N ASN A 3 24.74 -2.33 4.96
CA ASN A 3 25.04 -2.08 6.37
C ASN A 3 26.55 -2.25 6.67
N ASN A 4 27.20 -3.21 6.06
CA ASN A 4 28.65 -3.40 6.18
C ASN A 4 29.43 -2.21 5.56
N LEU A 5 28.98 -1.70 4.41
CA LEU A 5 29.55 -0.51 3.78
C LEU A 5 29.36 0.75 4.63
N ARG A 6 28.19 0.91 5.27
CA ARG A 6 27.93 2.01 6.21
C ARG A 6 28.84 1.96 7.43
N GLU A 7 29.10 0.76 7.99
CA GLU A 7 30.05 0.59 9.09
C GLU A 7 31.48 0.88 8.65
N LYS A 8 31.86 0.44 7.44
CA LYS A 8 33.15 0.74 6.86
C LYS A 8 33.32 2.24 6.66
N TYR A 9 32.32 2.95 6.17
CA TYR A 9 32.32 4.41 6.07
C TYR A 9 32.52 5.10 7.41
N LYS A 10 31.82 4.65 8.46
CA LYS A 10 31.95 5.22 9.82
C LYS A 10 33.32 4.99 10.45
N LYS A 11 33.91 3.83 10.20
CA LYS A 11 35.23 3.45 10.73
C LYS A 11 36.42 3.96 9.89
N SER A 12 36.15 4.45 8.67
CA SER A 12 37.17 4.94 7.77
C SER A 12 37.71 6.29 8.26
N GLU A 13 38.98 6.30 8.70
CA GLU A 13 39.82 7.50 8.87
C GLU A 13 40.48 7.90 7.54
N GLY A 14 40.10 7.25 6.43
CA GLY A 14 40.69 7.38 5.12
C GLY A 14 40.46 8.72 4.42
N SER A 15 41.08 8.86 3.25
CA SER A 15 40.99 10.07 2.42
C SER A 15 39.55 10.35 2.00
N LEU A 16 39.26 11.61 1.66
CA LEU A 16 37.96 12.02 1.12
C LEU A 16 37.51 11.13 -0.05
N SER A 17 38.47 10.76 -0.91
CA SER A 17 38.25 9.90 -2.09
C SER A 17 37.76 8.49 -1.73
N GLU A 18 38.26 7.88 -0.65
CA GLU A 18 37.81 6.55 -0.22
C GLU A 18 36.38 6.60 0.32
N LYS A 19 36.02 7.64 1.06
CA LYS A 19 34.65 7.85 1.55
C LYS A 19 33.67 8.06 0.41
N GLU A 20 34.05 8.82 -0.60
CA GLU A 20 33.24 9.07 -1.79
C GLU A 20 33.01 7.78 -2.59
N ASN A 21 34.06 6.94 -2.75
CA ASN A 21 33.91 5.65 -3.40
C ASN A 21 32.90 4.71 -2.66
N ILE A 22 32.95 4.66 -1.33
CA ILE A 22 32.01 3.86 -0.54
C ILE A 22 30.57 4.38 -0.70
N LEU A 23 30.36 5.70 -0.73
CA LEU A 23 29.03 6.28 -0.95
C LEU A 23 28.50 5.95 -2.35
N ASN A 24 29.33 6.06 -3.37
CA ASN A 24 28.97 5.71 -4.74
C ASN A 24 28.59 4.23 -4.87
N GLU A 25 29.33 3.33 -4.19
CA GLU A 25 28.99 1.90 -4.14
C GLU A 25 27.65 1.65 -3.45
N ILE A 26 27.38 2.32 -2.31
CA ILE A 26 26.09 2.24 -1.63
C ILE A 26 24.94 2.71 -2.52
N ASP A 27 25.12 3.80 -3.24
CA ASP A 27 24.08 4.37 -4.09
C ASP A 27 23.84 3.51 -5.34
N SER A 28 24.88 2.92 -5.92
CA SER A 28 24.74 1.92 -6.99
C SER A 28 23.92 0.69 -6.55
N ILE A 29 24.20 0.16 -5.35
CA ILE A 29 23.45 -0.97 -4.80
C ILE A 29 21.98 -0.60 -4.56
N LYS A 30 21.70 0.60 -4.03
CA LYS A 30 20.33 1.07 -3.81
C LYS A 30 19.55 1.21 -5.12
N GLU A 31 20.19 1.76 -6.17
CA GLU A 31 19.52 1.91 -7.46
C GLU A 31 19.21 0.54 -8.08
N SER A 32 20.16 -0.40 -8.03
CA SER A 32 19.91 -1.78 -8.46
C SER A 32 18.76 -2.46 -7.69
N GLN A 33 18.69 -2.24 -6.38
CA GLN A 33 17.58 -2.74 -5.58
C GLN A 33 16.25 -2.11 -5.98
N LYS A 34 16.23 -0.82 -6.29
CA LYS A 34 15.04 -0.11 -6.73
C LYS A 34 14.52 -0.67 -8.06
N GLU A 35 15.43 -0.85 -9.03
CA GLU A 35 15.09 -1.44 -10.34
C GLU A 35 14.48 -2.84 -10.22
N ILE A 36 15.05 -3.70 -9.37
CA ILE A 36 14.53 -5.05 -9.13
C ILE A 36 13.13 -5.00 -8.53
N ILE A 37 12.91 -4.14 -7.51
CA ILE A 37 11.60 -3.98 -6.87
C ILE A 37 10.57 -3.45 -7.87
N GLU A 38 10.93 -2.43 -8.65
CA GLU A 38 10.05 -1.86 -9.67
C GLU A 38 9.65 -2.90 -10.72
N LYS A 39 10.61 -3.69 -11.18
CA LYS A 39 10.34 -4.81 -12.10
C LYS A 39 9.39 -5.84 -11.49
N CYS A 40 9.58 -6.22 -10.22
CA CYS A 40 8.69 -7.14 -9.51
C CYS A 40 7.28 -6.56 -9.35
N LEU A 41 7.16 -5.29 -8.93
CA LEU A 41 5.86 -4.63 -8.77
C LEU A 41 5.12 -4.49 -10.09
N ASN A 42 5.82 -4.15 -11.18
CA ASN A 42 5.22 -4.11 -12.52
C ASN A 42 4.70 -5.49 -12.95
N GLY A 43 5.40 -6.57 -12.61
CA GLY A 43 4.95 -7.93 -12.86
C GLY A 43 3.71 -8.33 -12.05
N LEU A 44 3.60 -7.84 -10.81
CA LEU A 44 2.49 -8.12 -9.90
C LEU A 44 1.28 -7.20 -10.11
N LEU A 45 1.43 -6.10 -10.84
CA LEU A 45 0.41 -5.06 -10.99
C LEU A 45 -0.95 -5.60 -11.42
N PRO A 46 -1.07 -6.43 -12.48
CA PRO A 46 -2.39 -6.92 -12.91
C PRO A 46 -3.08 -7.75 -11.82
N GLU A 47 -2.34 -8.62 -11.14
CA GLU A 47 -2.87 -9.46 -10.07
C GLU A 47 -3.26 -8.64 -8.85
N ALA A 48 -2.41 -7.71 -8.41
CA ALA A 48 -2.66 -6.85 -7.28
C ALA A 48 -3.92 -5.98 -7.49
N PHE A 49 -4.08 -5.41 -8.68
CA PHE A 49 -5.26 -4.60 -9.00
C PHE A 49 -6.52 -5.47 -9.12
N ALA A 50 -6.40 -6.69 -9.66
CA ALA A 50 -7.51 -7.64 -9.71
C ALA A 50 -7.97 -8.03 -8.29
N VAL A 51 -7.03 -8.28 -7.36
CA VAL A 51 -7.35 -8.59 -5.96
C VAL A 51 -8.09 -7.44 -5.30
N VAL A 52 -7.63 -6.19 -5.45
CA VAL A 52 -8.31 -5.02 -4.88
C VAL A 52 -9.71 -4.83 -5.46
N LYS A 53 -9.86 -4.92 -6.80
CA LYS A 53 -11.16 -4.78 -7.47
C LYS A 53 -12.12 -5.89 -7.07
N GLU A 54 -11.65 -7.14 -7.02
CA GLU A 54 -12.47 -8.30 -6.64
C GLU A 54 -12.89 -8.24 -5.17
N THR A 55 -12.00 -7.81 -4.27
CA THR A 55 -12.34 -7.60 -2.86
C THR A 55 -13.43 -6.53 -2.73
N ALA A 56 -13.29 -5.40 -3.43
CA ALA A 56 -14.30 -4.34 -3.46
C ALA A 56 -15.65 -4.85 -3.98
N ARG A 57 -15.65 -5.68 -5.04
CA ARG A 57 -16.86 -6.30 -5.59
C ARG A 57 -17.55 -7.21 -4.55
N ARG A 58 -16.76 -8.08 -3.90
CA ARG A 58 -17.31 -8.99 -2.88
C ARG A 58 -17.93 -8.24 -1.71
N PHE A 59 -17.29 -7.18 -1.23
CA PHE A 59 -17.87 -6.31 -0.19
C PHE A 59 -19.13 -5.59 -0.65
N THR A 60 -19.23 -5.22 -1.92
CA THR A 60 -20.42 -4.56 -2.47
C THR A 60 -21.60 -5.53 -2.61
N GLU A 61 -21.33 -6.78 -2.97
CA GLU A 61 -22.35 -7.79 -3.24
C GLU A 61 -22.80 -8.57 -1.98
N ASN A 62 -22.03 -8.50 -0.88
CA ASN A 62 -22.29 -9.24 0.36
C ASN A 62 -22.26 -8.32 1.57
N GLU A 63 -23.09 -8.59 2.56
CA GLU A 63 -23.11 -7.84 3.82
C GLU A 63 -21.86 -8.14 4.67
N SER A 64 -21.31 -9.34 4.52
CA SER A 64 -20.08 -9.76 5.20
C SER A 64 -19.26 -10.73 4.34
N LEU A 65 -17.97 -10.84 4.63
CA LEU A 65 -17.06 -11.80 4.05
C LEU A 65 -16.45 -12.66 5.15
N GLU A 66 -16.53 -13.98 4.99
CA GLU A 66 -15.89 -14.93 5.89
C GLU A 66 -14.53 -15.36 5.31
N VAL A 67 -13.51 -15.31 6.14
CA VAL A 67 -12.15 -15.75 5.82
C VAL A 67 -11.57 -16.58 6.96
N THR A 68 -10.50 -17.36 6.71
CA THR A 68 -9.74 -18.00 7.78
C THR A 68 -9.05 -16.93 8.62
N ALA A 69 -9.29 -16.92 9.93
CA ALA A 69 -8.74 -15.93 10.84
C ALA A 69 -7.22 -16.03 10.94
N THR A 70 -6.55 -14.92 10.66
CA THR A 70 -5.12 -14.74 10.91
C THR A 70 -4.89 -13.96 12.21
N ASP A 71 -3.64 -13.84 12.65
CA ASP A 71 -3.30 -12.99 13.81
C ASP A 71 -3.64 -11.52 13.54
N PHE A 72 -3.50 -11.07 12.29
CA PHE A 72 -3.89 -9.73 11.88
C PHE A 72 -5.41 -9.50 12.05
N ASP A 73 -6.25 -10.46 11.64
CA ASP A 73 -7.71 -10.33 11.80
C ASP A 73 -8.09 -10.24 13.28
N ARG A 74 -7.43 -11.03 14.14
CA ARG A 74 -7.63 -10.98 15.60
C ARG A 74 -7.22 -9.63 16.19
N GLU A 75 -6.11 -9.08 15.73
CA GLU A 75 -5.67 -7.76 16.16
C GLU A 75 -6.65 -6.66 15.73
N ILE A 76 -7.17 -6.72 14.50
CA ILE A 76 -8.15 -5.76 14.01
C ILE A 76 -9.48 -5.89 14.76
N ALA A 77 -9.97 -7.10 14.97
CA ALA A 77 -11.21 -7.35 15.72
C ALA A 77 -11.18 -6.79 17.14
N SER A 78 -10.00 -6.71 17.77
CA SER A 78 -9.86 -6.07 19.09
C SER A 78 -9.98 -4.54 19.07
N LYS A 79 -9.95 -3.92 17.89
CA LYS A 79 -9.89 -2.46 17.70
C LYS A 79 -11.05 -1.90 16.86
N LYS A 80 -11.76 -2.75 16.14
CA LYS A 80 -12.76 -2.39 15.14
C LYS A 80 -13.99 -3.26 15.27
N ASP A 81 -15.17 -2.64 15.24
CA ASP A 81 -16.45 -3.33 15.38
C ASP A 81 -16.93 -4.02 14.10
N ASN A 82 -16.30 -3.72 12.97
CA ASN A 82 -16.64 -4.32 11.67
C ASN A 82 -15.90 -5.63 11.38
N VAL A 83 -15.22 -6.20 12.35
CA VAL A 83 -14.56 -7.52 12.26
C VAL A 83 -14.89 -8.34 13.50
N GLU A 84 -15.39 -9.54 13.29
CA GLU A 84 -15.73 -10.48 14.35
C GLU A 84 -14.94 -11.77 14.17
N ILE A 85 -14.53 -12.39 15.29
CA ILE A 85 -13.82 -13.67 15.28
C ILE A 85 -14.75 -14.76 15.80
N ASP A 86 -15.03 -15.75 14.95
CA ASP A 86 -15.75 -16.96 15.31
C ASP A 86 -14.82 -18.19 15.16
N GLY A 87 -14.18 -18.59 16.24
CA GLY A 87 -13.26 -19.71 16.26
C GLY A 87 -12.05 -19.51 15.34
N SER A 88 -12.02 -20.27 14.24
CA SER A 88 -10.99 -20.19 13.19
C SER A 88 -11.36 -19.27 12.03
N ARG A 89 -12.51 -18.60 12.08
CA ARG A 89 -13.01 -17.71 11.04
C ARG A 89 -12.97 -16.26 11.51
N ALA A 90 -12.73 -15.34 10.56
CA ALA A 90 -12.93 -13.92 10.73
C ALA A 90 -14.05 -13.47 9.78
N ILE A 91 -15.01 -12.74 10.30
CA ILE A 91 -16.16 -12.19 9.59
C ILE A 91 -15.94 -10.71 9.45
N TRP A 92 -15.81 -10.23 8.22
CA TRP A 92 -15.61 -8.83 7.88
C TRP A 92 -16.93 -8.24 7.36
N TYR A 93 -17.50 -7.30 8.11
CA TYR A 93 -18.73 -6.61 7.69
C TYR A 93 -18.41 -5.48 6.73
N ASN A 94 -19.29 -5.24 5.76
CA ASN A 94 -19.14 -4.17 4.77
C ASN A 94 -19.61 -2.79 5.28
N GLU A 95 -20.03 -2.73 6.55
CA GLU A 95 -20.49 -1.52 7.24
C GLU A 95 -19.57 -1.22 8.42
N TRP A 96 -19.22 0.06 8.62
CA TRP A 96 -18.46 0.53 9.78
C TRP A 96 -18.73 1.99 10.06
N VAL A 97 -18.40 2.44 11.27
CA VAL A 97 -18.47 3.86 11.64
C VAL A 97 -17.13 4.54 11.33
N ALA A 98 -17.17 5.61 10.52
CA ALA A 98 -16.00 6.45 10.27
C ALA A 98 -16.32 7.91 10.57
N ALA A 99 -15.54 8.50 11.47
CA ALA A 99 -15.75 9.88 11.94
C ALA A 99 -17.20 10.18 12.45
N GLY A 100 -17.85 9.16 13.06
CA GLY A 100 -19.22 9.26 13.57
C GLY A 100 -20.33 9.12 12.53
N VAL A 101 -19.99 8.69 11.31
CA VAL A 101 -20.95 8.45 10.23
C VAL A 101 -20.90 6.97 9.86
N ASP A 102 -22.07 6.36 9.72
CA ASP A 102 -22.18 4.99 9.21
C ASP A 102 -21.82 4.96 7.74
N ILE A 103 -20.84 4.14 7.40
CA ILE A 103 -20.37 3.93 6.03
C ILE A 103 -20.64 2.48 5.65
N LYS A 104 -21.26 2.31 4.47
CA LYS A 104 -21.40 1.01 3.81
C LYS A 104 -20.55 1.00 2.56
N TRP A 105 -19.72 -0.05 2.41
CA TRP A 105 -18.94 -0.21 1.19
C TRP A 105 -19.86 -0.61 0.02
N ASN A 106 -19.92 0.24 -1.00
CA ASN A 106 -20.74 0.05 -2.20
C ASN A 106 -20.00 0.47 -3.49
N MET A 107 -18.67 0.46 -3.45
CA MET A 107 -17.84 0.97 -4.54
C MET A 107 -17.05 -0.17 -5.19
N ILE A 108 -17.09 -0.23 -6.52
CA ILE A 108 -16.27 -1.12 -7.34
C ILE A 108 -15.48 -0.24 -8.31
N HIS A 109 -14.19 -0.55 -8.48
CA HIS A 109 -13.33 0.22 -9.40
C HIS A 109 -13.80 0.10 -10.84
N TYR A 110 -13.97 1.23 -11.51
CA TYR A 110 -14.18 1.30 -12.96
C TYR A 110 -12.85 1.14 -13.71
N ASP A 111 -12.92 0.73 -14.97
CA ASP A 111 -11.70 0.50 -15.77
C ASP A 111 -10.86 1.77 -15.95
N VAL A 112 -11.49 2.94 -16.07
CA VAL A 112 -10.79 4.23 -16.11
C VAL A 112 -10.03 4.52 -14.82
N GLN A 113 -10.52 4.03 -13.67
CA GLN A 113 -9.86 4.16 -12.39
C GLN A 113 -8.65 3.22 -12.29
N LEU A 114 -8.71 2.02 -12.89
CA LEU A 114 -7.55 1.14 -13.02
C LEU A 114 -6.45 1.81 -13.84
N ILE A 115 -6.80 2.44 -14.97
CA ILE A 115 -5.86 3.21 -15.79
C ILE A 115 -5.20 4.32 -14.95
N GLY A 116 -6.00 5.09 -14.21
CA GLY A 116 -5.49 6.13 -13.30
C GLY A 116 -4.50 5.59 -12.27
N GLY A 117 -4.81 4.43 -11.68
CA GLY A 117 -3.93 3.74 -10.73
C GLY A 117 -2.60 3.29 -11.35
N ILE A 118 -2.62 2.78 -12.59
CA ILE A 118 -1.42 2.42 -13.35
C ILE A 118 -0.54 3.65 -13.59
N VAL A 119 -1.14 4.75 -14.05
CA VAL A 119 -0.44 6.02 -14.31
C VAL A 119 0.24 6.54 -13.04
N LEU A 120 -0.45 6.50 -11.89
CA LEU A 120 0.13 6.91 -10.61
C LEU A 120 1.26 5.98 -10.16
N HIS A 121 1.12 4.65 -10.33
CA HIS A 121 2.19 3.71 -10.02
C HIS A 121 3.46 3.97 -10.84
N GLN A 122 3.30 4.39 -12.09
CA GLN A 122 4.40 4.78 -12.98
C GLN A 122 5.04 6.14 -12.64
N GLY A 123 4.64 6.78 -11.54
CA GLY A 123 5.17 8.09 -11.13
C GLY A 123 4.72 9.25 -12.02
N LYS A 124 3.63 9.08 -12.76
CA LYS A 124 3.07 10.10 -13.65
C LYS A 124 1.87 10.80 -13.00
N ILE A 125 1.46 11.92 -13.55
CA ILE A 125 0.27 12.67 -13.12
C ILE A 125 -0.95 12.10 -13.81
N SER A 126 -1.97 11.72 -13.02
CA SER A 126 -3.29 11.32 -13.53
C SER A 126 -4.28 12.45 -13.25
N GLU A 127 -4.75 13.11 -14.30
CA GLU A 127 -5.81 14.10 -14.19
C GLU A 127 -7.18 13.42 -14.20
N MET A 128 -8.00 13.77 -13.23
CA MET A 128 -9.35 13.24 -13.07
C MET A 128 -10.29 14.36 -12.64
N ALA A 129 -11.49 14.42 -13.22
CA ALA A 129 -12.50 15.42 -12.87
C ALA A 129 -13.00 15.25 -11.42
N THR A 130 -13.65 16.28 -10.89
CA THR A 130 -14.26 16.21 -9.56
C THR A 130 -15.38 15.18 -9.56
N GLY A 131 -15.43 14.33 -8.53
CA GLY A 131 -16.43 13.26 -8.41
C GLY A 131 -16.04 11.92 -9.05
N GLU A 132 -14.95 11.81 -9.79
CA GLU A 132 -14.53 10.56 -10.46
C GLU A 132 -13.85 9.53 -9.53
N GLY A 133 -13.86 9.77 -8.23
CA GLY A 133 -13.37 8.80 -7.25
C GLY A 133 -11.85 8.72 -7.12
N LYS A 134 -11.16 9.87 -7.15
CA LYS A 134 -9.69 9.96 -6.98
C LYS A 134 -9.17 9.20 -5.77
N THR A 135 -9.90 9.23 -4.65
CA THR A 135 -9.54 8.49 -3.42
C THR A 135 -9.53 6.99 -3.66
N LEU A 136 -10.53 6.47 -4.40
CA LEU A 136 -10.63 5.05 -4.73
C LEU A 136 -9.49 4.63 -5.66
N VAL A 137 -9.13 5.47 -6.64
CA VAL A 137 -7.98 5.25 -7.52
C VAL A 137 -6.69 5.13 -6.74
N ALA A 138 -6.48 5.98 -5.72
CA ALA A 138 -5.26 5.98 -4.92
C ALA A 138 -5.06 4.66 -4.12
N THR A 139 -6.11 3.90 -3.85
CA THR A 139 -6.00 2.61 -3.16
C THR A 139 -5.23 1.57 -3.95
N LEU A 140 -5.32 1.59 -5.27
CA LEU A 140 -4.67 0.64 -6.18
C LEU A 140 -3.13 0.72 -6.12
N PRO A 141 -2.49 1.86 -6.42
CA PRO A 141 -1.05 1.98 -6.29
C PRO A 141 -0.58 1.91 -4.83
N ALA A 142 -1.40 2.34 -3.86
CA ALA A 142 -1.08 2.21 -2.45
C ALA A 142 -0.93 0.74 -2.04
N TYR A 143 -1.90 -0.11 -2.40
CA TYR A 143 -1.83 -1.54 -2.15
C TYR A 143 -0.62 -2.20 -2.83
N LEU A 144 -0.45 -1.96 -4.14
CA LEU A 144 0.66 -2.53 -4.91
C LEU A 144 2.02 -2.15 -4.31
N ASN A 145 2.26 -0.87 -4.05
CA ASN A 145 3.56 -0.41 -3.54
C ASN A 145 3.80 -0.84 -2.09
N ALA A 146 2.75 -1.04 -1.28
CA ALA A 146 2.84 -1.57 0.08
C ALA A 146 3.43 -2.99 0.13
N LEU A 147 3.27 -3.80 -0.92
CA LEU A 147 3.84 -5.14 -1.01
C LEU A 147 5.37 -5.14 -0.91
N SER A 148 6.03 -4.03 -1.26
CA SER A 148 7.48 -3.87 -1.12
C SER A 148 7.94 -3.75 0.34
N LYS A 149 7.04 -3.56 1.31
CA LYS A 149 7.32 -3.32 2.74
C LYS A 149 8.21 -2.09 3.02
N ARG A 150 8.32 -1.16 2.08
CA ARG A 150 9.10 0.09 2.23
C ARG A 150 8.27 1.26 2.78
N GLY A 151 6.98 1.03 3.03
CA GLY A 151 6.02 2.07 3.38
C GLY A 151 5.48 2.78 2.14
N VAL A 152 4.27 3.33 2.28
CA VAL A 152 3.63 4.15 1.26
C VAL A 152 3.14 5.42 1.93
N HIS A 153 3.50 6.58 1.37
CA HIS A 153 3.05 7.87 1.85
C HIS A 153 1.99 8.41 0.91
N ILE A 154 0.79 8.68 1.44
CA ILE A 154 -0.31 9.27 0.71
C ILE A 154 -0.52 10.68 1.25
N ALA A 155 -0.29 11.69 0.40
CA ALA A 155 -0.54 13.08 0.71
C ALA A 155 -1.86 13.52 0.08
N VAL A 156 -2.80 14.02 0.89
CA VAL A 156 -4.11 14.51 0.44
C VAL A 156 -4.32 15.94 0.88
N SER A 157 -4.95 16.74 0.02
CA SER A 157 -5.26 18.15 0.31
C SER A 157 -6.39 18.34 1.32
N TYR A 158 -7.24 17.34 1.51
CA TYR A 158 -8.39 17.40 2.41
C TYR A 158 -8.11 16.59 3.67
N THR A 159 -8.15 17.24 4.82
CA THR A 159 -7.78 16.70 6.14
C THR A 159 -8.72 15.63 6.70
N HIS A 160 -9.79 15.26 5.99
CA HIS A 160 -10.79 14.28 6.46
C HIS A 160 -10.51 12.82 6.05
N LEU A 161 -9.49 12.58 5.22
CA LEU A 161 -9.10 11.26 4.75
C LEU A 161 -7.67 10.92 5.18
N THR A 162 -7.47 10.78 6.48
CA THR A 162 -6.29 10.09 6.98
C THR A 162 -6.51 8.59 6.84
N LEU A 163 -6.01 8.01 5.75
CA LEU A 163 -5.81 6.56 5.72
C LEU A 163 -4.77 6.24 6.80
N PRO A 164 -5.06 5.30 7.73
CA PRO A 164 -4.08 4.91 8.72
C PRO A 164 -2.84 4.35 8.01
N THR A 165 -1.75 5.11 8.04
CA THR A 165 -0.45 4.62 7.64
C THR A 165 0.01 3.63 8.71
N THR A 166 -0.22 2.35 8.50
CA THR A 166 0.33 1.32 9.38
C THR A 166 1.84 1.29 9.18
N ARG A 167 2.57 1.76 10.20
CA ARG A 167 3.98 1.38 10.37
C ARG A 167 4.00 -0.09 10.77
N TYR A 168 4.59 -0.92 9.96
CA TYR A 168 5.07 -2.24 10.34
C TYR A 168 6.57 -2.19 10.57
#